data_60d8b04c387a77543be46a1a0414779e
#
_entry.id   60d8b04c387a77543be46a1a0414779e
#
_cell.length_a   1.000
_cell.length_b   1.000
_cell.length_c   1.000
_cell.angle_alpha   90.00
_cell.angle_beta   90.00
_cell.angle_gamma   90.00
#
_symmetry.space_group_name_H-M   'P 1'
#
loop_
_entity.id
_entity.type
_entity.pdbx_description
1 polymer ?
#
loop_
_entity_poly.entity_id
_entity_poly.type
_entity_poly.pdbx_seq_one_letter_code
_entity_poly.pdbx_strand_id
1 'polypeptide(L)'
;MRGARSAPTTDPQELRRRLAAARPRGLEIDGFRRASVLVPLLYGPDGVEVLFTVRAAKLSSHAGEIAFPGGRLDPGETHVEAALRETEEEVGLVVSEDQVLGRLSDHPSPAGYVATPFVAQVPWPQELTLSPAEVDAVFTVPLDELAAIEPRTRVAELQKYRRLLYSYPWGEYLIWGFTGNVVRDLLEAITNGQAQGHDPFDPE
;
A
#
# COMPACT_ATOMS: atom_id res chain seq x y z
N MET A 1 18.32 9.78 -21.02
CA MET A 1 17.03 9.36 -21.60
C MET A 1 16.45 8.30 -20.65
N ARG A 2 15.48 8.66 -19.80
CA ARG A 2 14.76 7.67 -18.99
C ARG A 2 13.81 6.94 -19.95
N GLY A 3 13.94 5.61 -20.05
CA GLY A 3 13.05 4.79 -20.87
C GLY A 3 11.59 5.03 -20.47
N ALA A 4 10.70 5.10 -21.44
CA ALA A 4 9.26 5.16 -21.19
C ALA A 4 8.88 3.98 -20.31
N ARG A 5 8.21 4.26 -19.17
CA ARG A 5 7.66 3.20 -18.32
C ARG A 5 6.66 2.42 -19.15
N SER A 6 6.76 1.10 -19.19
CA SER A 6 5.73 0.27 -19.82
C SER A 6 4.41 0.45 -19.07
N ALA A 7 3.28 0.31 -19.77
CA ALA A 7 1.97 0.34 -19.12
C ALA A 7 1.91 -0.71 -18.01
N PRO A 8 1.23 -0.40 -16.87
CA PRO A 8 1.06 -1.36 -15.80
C PRO A 8 0.29 -2.59 -16.27
N THR A 9 0.71 -3.77 -15.85
CA THR A 9 -0.11 -4.96 -16.07
C THR A 9 -1.28 -4.98 -15.10
N THR A 10 -2.45 -5.34 -15.59
CA THR A 10 -3.66 -5.56 -14.78
C THR A 10 -4.09 -7.03 -14.77
N ASP A 11 -3.40 -7.92 -15.47
CA ASP A 11 -3.65 -9.35 -15.42
C ASP A 11 -3.25 -9.92 -14.04
N PRO A 12 -4.20 -10.47 -13.27
CA PRO A 12 -3.92 -10.99 -11.92
C PRO A 12 -2.87 -12.10 -11.90
N GLN A 13 -2.82 -12.96 -12.93
CA GLN A 13 -1.83 -14.04 -13.00
C GLN A 13 -0.43 -13.47 -13.24
N GLU A 14 -0.32 -12.48 -14.11
CA GLU A 14 0.94 -11.79 -14.34
C GLU A 14 1.40 -11.01 -13.11
N LEU A 15 0.47 -10.32 -12.43
CA LEU A 15 0.76 -9.63 -11.16
C LEU A 15 1.27 -10.60 -10.10
N ARG A 16 0.62 -11.76 -9.93
CA ARG A 16 1.06 -12.79 -8.98
C ARG A 16 2.48 -13.27 -9.30
N ARG A 17 2.78 -13.50 -10.60
CA ARG A 17 4.15 -13.87 -11.01
C ARG A 17 5.17 -12.79 -10.72
N ARG A 18 4.86 -11.54 -11.01
CA ARG A 18 5.76 -10.39 -10.80
C ARG A 18 6.02 -10.14 -9.33
N LEU A 19 4.98 -10.15 -8.50
CA LEU A 19 5.10 -10.00 -7.04
C LEU A 19 5.96 -11.12 -6.43
N ALA A 20 5.77 -12.36 -6.86
CA ALA A 20 6.60 -13.47 -6.41
C ALA A 20 8.08 -13.33 -6.87
N ALA A 21 8.31 -12.82 -8.08
CA ALA A 21 9.64 -12.61 -8.63
C ALA A 21 10.37 -11.41 -7.99
N ALA A 22 9.64 -10.45 -7.45
CA ALA A 22 10.17 -9.21 -6.86
C ALA A 22 11.03 -9.42 -5.60
N ARG A 23 10.97 -10.61 -4.97
CA ARG A 23 11.71 -10.96 -3.75
C ARG A 23 11.55 -9.88 -2.65
N PRO A 24 10.33 -9.66 -2.18
CA PRO A 24 10.06 -8.62 -1.19
C PRO A 24 10.91 -8.80 0.07
N ARG A 25 11.48 -7.71 0.56
CA ARG A 25 12.35 -7.73 1.74
C ARG A 25 11.52 -7.65 3.01
N GLY A 26 11.84 -8.51 3.97
CA GLY A 26 11.42 -8.34 5.35
C GLY A 26 12.32 -7.33 6.06
N LEU A 27 11.75 -6.59 7.00
CA LEU A 27 12.46 -5.60 7.78
C LEU A 27 12.23 -5.85 9.28
N GLU A 28 13.29 -5.87 10.05
CA GLU A 28 13.24 -5.91 11.50
C GLU A 28 13.92 -4.68 12.09
N ILE A 29 13.22 -3.97 12.97
CA ILE A 29 13.75 -2.80 13.67
C ILE A 29 13.44 -2.98 15.15
N ASP A 30 14.47 -2.93 15.97
CA ASP A 30 14.33 -3.07 17.43
C ASP A 30 13.34 -2.04 17.98
N GLY A 31 12.38 -2.51 18.79
CA GLY A 31 11.37 -1.68 19.41
C GLY A 31 10.17 -1.33 18.50
N PHE A 32 10.18 -1.72 17.24
CA PHE A 32 9.01 -1.56 16.35
C PHE A 32 8.06 -2.75 16.48
N ARG A 33 6.76 -2.45 16.41
CA ARG A 33 5.70 -3.46 16.39
C ARG A 33 5.38 -3.86 14.96
N ARG A 34 4.79 -5.05 14.78
CA ARG A 34 4.38 -5.53 13.47
C ARG A 34 2.97 -5.05 13.13
N ALA A 35 2.80 -4.71 11.86
CA ALA A 35 1.52 -4.34 11.27
C ALA A 35 1.41 -4.93 9.86
N SER A 36 0.21 -4.90 9.31
CA SER A 36 -0.02 -5.30 7.91
C SER A 36 -1.06 -4.38 7.29
N VAL A 37 -0.95 -4.16 5.99
CA VAL A 37 -1.92 -3.38 5.21
C VAL A 37 -2.31 -4.14 3.95
N LEU A 38 -3.53 -3.96 3.50
CA LEU A 38 -3.98 -4.45 2.20
C LEU A 38 -3.90 -3.33 1.17
N VAL A 39 -3.43 -3.65 -0.03
CA VAL A 39 -3.46 -2.81 -1.23
C VAL A 39 -4.53 -3.39 -2.15
N PRO A 40 -5.80 -2.94 -2.04
CA PRO A 40 -6.89 -3.48 -2.84
C PRO A 40 -6.79 -2.96 -4.26
N LEU A 41 -6.67 -3.86 -5.23
CA LEU A 41 -6.84 -3.59 -6.66
C LEU A 41 -8.28 -3.95 -7.04
N LEU A 42 -9.08 -2.95 -7.33
CA LEU A 42 -10.51 -3.07 -7.62
C LEU A 42 -10.70 -3.29 -9.11
N TYR A 43 -11.16 -4.47 -9.48
CA TYR A 43 -11.40 -4.89 -10.87
C TYR A 43 -12.83 -4.61 -11.28
N GLY A 44 -13.07 -3.46 -11.89
CA GLY A 44 -14.36 -2.99 -12.36
C GLY A 44 -14.50 -2.98 -13.88
N PRO A 45 -15.68 -2.58 -14.39
CA PRO A 45 -15.96 -2.51 -15.83
C PRO A 45 -15.10 -1.47 -16.55
N ASP A 46 -14.68 -0.42 -15.87
CA ASP A 46 -13.91 0.69 -16.43
C ASP A 46 -12.38 0.52 -16.24
N GLY A 47 -11.96 -0.61 -15.67
CA GLY A 47 -10.55 -0.90 -15.45
C GLY A 47 -10.21 -1.31 -14.02
N VAL A 48 -8.95 -1.12 -13.65
CA VAL A 48 -8.46 -1.43 -12.31
C VAL A 48 -8.14 -0.14 -11.56
N GLU A 49 -8.70 -0.01 -10.36
CA GLU A 49 -8.47 1.11 -9.47
C GLU A 49 -7.79 0.65 -8.18
N VAL A 50 -7.05 1.54 -7.55
CA VAL A 50 -6.44 1.32 -6.22
C VAL A 50 -7.29 2.03 -5.18
N LEU A 51 -7.72 1.33 -4.12
CA LEU A 51 -8.48 1.90 -3.03
C LEU A 51 -7.55 2.47 -1.95
N PHE A 52 -7.91 3.66 -1.48
CA PHE A 52 -7.28 4.36 -0.36
C PHE A 52 -8.30 4.77 0.69
N THR A 53 -7.87 4.87 1.94
CA THR A 53 -8.65 5.39 3.06
C THR A 53 -8.14 6.78 3.45
N VAL A 54 -9.04 7.63 3.94
CA VAL A 54 -8.74 8.87 4.64
C VAL A 54 -8.93 8.60 6.12
N ARG A 55 -7.87 8.62 6.91
CA ARG A 55 -7.91 8.33 8.33
C ARG A 55 -8.74 9.37 9.08
N ALA A 56 -9.54 8.91 10.03
CA ALA A 56 -10.47 9.77 10.76
C ALA A 56 -9.75 10.93 11.46
N ALA A 57 -10.30 12.14 11.32
CA ALA A 57 -9.72 13.37 11.88
C ALA A 57 -9.64 13.36 13.42
N LYS A 58 -10.44 12.53 14.07
CA LYS A 58 -10.46 12.36 15.54
C LYS A 58 -9.37 11.44 16.10
N LEU A 59 -8.60 10.77 15.25
CA LEU A 59 -7.51 9.91 15.71
C LEU A 59 -6.39 10.75 16.33
N SER A 60 -5.76 10.22 17.37
CA SER A 60 -4.66 10.88 18.09
C SER A 60 -3.37 10.97 17.27
N SER A 61 -3.25 10.18 16.20
CA SER A 61 -2.10 10.17 15.31
C SER A 61 -2.53 9.93 13.87
N HIS A 62 -1.79 10.56 12.94
CA HIS A 62 -2.03 10.41 11.49
C HIS A 62 -3.45 10.76 11.03
N ALA A 63 -4.13 11.67 11.75
CA ALA A 63 -5.46 12.15 11.41
C ALA A 63 -5.47 12.82 10.03
N GLY A 64 -6.43 12.45 9.15
CA GLY A 64 -6.55 12.96 7.79
C GLY A 64 -5.49 12.47 6.81
N GLU A 65 -4.55 11.61 7.22
CA GLU A 65 -3.57 11.02 6.31
C GLU A 65 -4.23 9.98 5.39
N ILE A 66 -3.70 9.91 4.18
CA ILE A 66 -4.09 8.86 3.23
C ILE A 66 -3.34 7.58 3.56
N ALA A 67 -4.08 6.48 3.66
CA ALA A 67 -3.54 5.17 4.01
C ALA A 67 -4.13 4.06 3.13
N PHE A 68 -3.51 2.91 3.18
CA PHE A 68 -4.15 1.64 2.86
C PHE A 68 -4.84 1.10 4.11
N PRO A 69 -5.98 0.40 3.98
CA PRO A 69 -6.62 -0.25 5.10
C PRO A 69 -5.66 -1.26 5.74
N GLY A 70 -5.65 -1.31 7.07
CA GLY A 70 -4.77 -2.21 7.80
C GLY A 70 -4.37 -1.72 9.17
N GLY A 71 -3.77 -2.61 9.95
CA GLY A 71 -3.44 -2.34 11.34
C GLY A 71 -2.45 -3.33 11.94
N ARG A 72 -2.53 -3.49 13.25
CA ARG A 72 -1.63 -4.32 14.05
C ARG A 72 -2.01 -5.80 13.95
N LEU A 73 -1.02 -6.66 14.07
CA LEU A 73 -1.27 -8.08 14.25
C LEU A 73 -1.78 -8.35 15.66
N ASP A 74 -2.82 -9.16 15.77
CA ASP A 74 -3.26 -9.74 17.01
C ASP A 74 -2.38 -10.95 17.42
N PRO A 75 -2.37 -11.34 18.71
CA PRO A 75 -1.59 -12.48 19.17
C PRO A 75 -1.95 -13.77 18.44
N GLY A 76 -0.99 -14.37 17.75
CA GLY A 76 -1.15 -15.61 16.99
C GLY A 76 -1.63 -15.43 15.56
N GLU A 77 -1.92 -14.22 15.15
CA GLU A 77 -2.36 -13.88 13.80
C GLU A 77 -1.17 -13.80 12.81
N THR A 78 -1.37 -14.27 11.63
CA THR A 78 -0.43 -14.08 10.51
C THR A 78 -0.56 -12.67 9.93
N HIS A 79 0.47 -12.25 9.18
CA HIS A 79 0.45 -10.94 8.52
C HIS A 79 -0.71 -10.79 7.52
N VAL A 80 -1.04 -11.85 6.77
CA VAL A 80 -2.12 -11.79 5.79
C VAL A 80 -3.49 -11.73 6.48
N GLU A 81 -3.70 -12.54 7.53
CA GLU A 81 -4.94 -12.50 8.32
C GLU A 81 -5.19 -11.10 8.89
N ALA A 82 -4.16 -10.47 9.48
CA ALA A 82 -4.26 -9.09 9.98
C ALA A 82 -4.68 -8.09 8.91
N ALA A 83 -4.06 -8.14 7.73
CA ALA A 83 -4.40 -7.24 6.62
C ALA A 83 -5.85 -7.42 6.15
N LEU A 84 -6.33 -8.65 6.09
CA LEU A 84 -7.70 -8.96 5.66
C LEU A 84 -8.73 -8.54 6.71
N ARG A 85 -8.53 -8.90 7.98
CA ARG A 85 -9.40 -8.54 9.11
C ARG A 85 -9.53 -7.02 9.25
N GLU A 86 -8.43 -6.30 9.31
CA GLU A 86 -8.43 -4.84 9.44
C GLU A 86 -9.13 -4.16 8.25
N THR A 87 -8.98 -4.70 7.04
CA THR A 87 -9.68 -4.20 5.86
C THR A 87 -11.20 -4.37 5.99
N GLU A 88 -11.66 -5.52 6.48
CA GLU A 88 -13.08 -5.76 6.74
C GLU A 88 -13.59 -4.82 7.86
N GLU A 89 -12.84 -4.65 8.95
CA GLU A 89 -13.21 -3.79 10.08
C GLU A 89 -13.27 -2.31 9.70
N GLU A 90 -12.30 -1.81 8.93
CA GLU A 90 -12.18 -0.39 8.57
C GLU A 90 -13.14 0.05 7.46
N VAL A 91 -13.31 -0.78 6.42
CA VAL A 91 -14.05 -0.40 5.21
C VAL A 91 -15.15 -1.37 4.79
N GLY A 92 -15.35 -2.49 5.51
CA GLY A 92 -16.37 -3.49 5.21
C GLY A 92 -16.06 -4.34 3.96
N LEU A 93 -14.83 -4.30 3.46
CA LEU A 93 -14.43 -5.03 2.28
C LEU A 93 -13.94 -6.44 2.67
N VAL A 94 -14.75 -7.45 2.36
CA VAL A 94 -14.42 -8.85 2.62
C VAL A 94 -13.55 -9.38 1.48
N VAL A 95 -12.32 -9.75 1.81
CA VAL A 95 -11.34 -10.30 0.86
C VAL A 95 -10.83 -11.63 1.40
N SER A 96 -10.88 -12.67 0.57
CA SER A 96 -10.37 -14.00 0.93
C SER A 96 -8.86 -14.13 0.61
N GLU A 97 -8.18 -15.05 1.27
CA GLU A 97 -6.73 -15.23 1.11
C GLU A 97 -6.34 -15.63 -0.32
N ASP A 98 -7.18 -16.37 -1.04
CA ASP A 98 -6.94 -16.75 -2.45
C ASP A 98 -6.97 -15.55 -3.41
N GLN A 99 -7.62 -14.45 -3.03
CA GLN A 99 -7.60 -13.18 -3.75
C GLN A 99 -6.30 -12.39 -3.54
N VAL A 100 -5.48 -12.75 -2.55
CA VAL A 100 -4.17 -12.13 -2.33
C VAL A 100 -3.21 -12.56 -3.43
N LEU A 101 -2.71 -11.59 -4.19
CA LEU A 101 -1.80 -11.79 -5.31
C LEU A 101 -0.34 -11.97 -4.86
N GLY A 102 0.01 -11.36 -3.74
CA GLY A 102 1.36 -11.42 -3.17
C GLY A 102 1.61 -10.29 -2.18
N ARG A 103 2.85 -10.19 -1.71
CA ARG A 103 3.28 -9.11 -0.80
C ARG A 103 4.30 -8.18 -1.46
N LEU A 104 4.42 -6.99 -0.92
CA LEU A 104 5.50 -6.04 -1.19
C LEU A 104 6.53 -6.05 -0.04
N SER A 105 7.59 -5.26 -0.17
CA SER A 105 8.59 -5.12 0.89
C SER A 105 8.00 -4.44 2.13
N ASP A 106 8.56 -4.78 3.29
CA ASP A 106 8.19 -4.14 4.55
C ASP A 106 8.63 -2.68 4.56
N HIS A 107 7.79 -1.83 5.14
CA HIS A 107 8.11 -0.41 5.33
C HIS A 107 7.94 0.01 6.79
N PRO A 108 8.88 0.80 7.33
CA PRO A 108 8.72 1.37 8.67
C PRO A 108 7.81 2.60 8.62
N SER A 109 7.09 2.83 9.71
CA SER A 109 6.31 4.05 9.92
C SER A 109 6.86 4.86 11.09
N PRO A 110 6.67 6.20 11.11
CA PRO A 110 7.07 7.04 12.23
C PRO A 110 6.39 6.68 13.55
N ALA A 111 5.24 6.00 13.49
CA ALA A 111 4.51 5.53 14.65
C ALA A 111 5.12 4.30 15.35
N GLY A 112 6.30 3.83 14.90
CA GLY A 112 6.99 2.69 15.49
C GLY A 112 6.42 1.34 15.04
N TYR A 113 5.94 1.24 13.81
CA TYR A 113 5.52 0.01 13.18
C TYR A 113 6.40 -0.33 11.99
N VAL A 114 6.62 -1.61 11.79
CA VAL A 114 7.04 -2.16 10.49
C VAL A 114 5.84 -2.87 9.90
N ALA A 115 5.34 -2.38 8.78
CA ALA A 115 4.16 -2.93 8.14
C ALA A 115 4.50 -3.69 6.85
N THR A 116 3.84 -4.83 6.67
CA THR A 116 3.92 -5.69 5.50
C THR A 116 2.71 -5.42 4.61
N PRO A 117 2.90 -4.88 3.38
CA PRO A 117 1.79 -4.67 2.44
C PRO A 117 1.49 -5.94 1.65
N PHE A 118 0.20 -6.29 1.53
CA PHE A 118 -0.31 -7.34 0.66
C PHE A 118 -1.14 -6.74 -0.47
N VAL A 119 -0.96 -7.23 -1.68
CA VAL A 119 -1.73 -6.81 -2.86
C VAL A 119 -2.82 -7.84 -3.09
N ALA A 120 -4.06 -7.40 -3.22
CA ALA A 120 -5.19 -8.29 -3.47
C ALA A 120 -6.01 -7.83 -4.69
N GLN A 121 -6.54 -8.80 -5.43
CA GLN A 121 -7.56 -8.54 -6.45
C GLN A 121 -8.94 -8.55 -5.82
N VAL A 122 -9.75 -7.55 -6.12
CA VAL A 122 -11.09 -7.41 -5.58
C VAL A 122 -12.06 -7.16 -6.71
N PRO A 123 -13.11 -8.01 -6.90
CA PRO A 123 -14.17 -7.70 -7.85
C PRO A 123 -14.89 -6.40 -7.47
N TRP A 124 -15.19 -5.55 -8.45
CA TRP A 124 -15.81 -4.25 -8.21
C TRP A 124 -16.97 -3.99 -9.19
N PRO A 125 -18.09 -3.33 -8.80
CA PRO A 125 -18.30 -2.64 -7.52
C PRO A 125 -18.75 -3.56 -6.37
N GLN A 126 -18.47 -3.10 -5.14
CA GLN A 126 -18.99 -3.67 -3.89
C GLN A 126 -19.49 -2.55 -2.98
N GLU A 127 -20.41 -2.87 -2.08
CA GLU A 127 -20.81 -1.96 -1.02
C GLU A 127 -19.73 -1.90 0.06
N LEU A 128 -19.36 -0.68 0.46
CA LEU A 128 -18.42 -0.45 1.54
C LEU A 128 -19.17 0.01 2.80
N THR A 129 -18.71 -0.44 3.96
CA THR A 129 -19.21 0.00 5.27
C THR A 129 -18.04 0.55 6.07
N LEU A 130 -17.92 1.86 6.14
CA LEU A 130 -16.80 2.50 6.83
C LEU A 130 -16.99 2.44 8.36
N SER A 131 -15.91 2.15 9.07
CA SER A 131 -15.79 2.35 10.52
C SER A 131 -15.58 3.84 10.83
N PRO A 132 -16.60 4.58 11.33
CA PRO A 132 -16.43 6.02 11.56
C PRO A 132 -15.44 6.34 12.67
N ALA A 133 -14.97 5.32 13.39
CA ALA A 133 -13.94 5.46 14.40
C ALA A 133 -12.55 5.62 13.80
N GLU A 134 -12.32 5.10 12.60
CA GLU A 134 -11.00 4.94 12.01
C GLU A 134 -10.87 5.56 10.62
N VAL A 135 -11.97 5.60 9.84
CA VAL A 135 -12.00 6.05 8.46
C VAL A 135 -13.09 7.11 8.26
N ASP A 136 -12.70 8.30 7.78
CA ASP A 136 -13.64 9.37 7.43
C ASP A 136 -14.16 9.21 5.99
N ALA A 137 -13.33 8.73 5.07
CA ALA A 137 -13.70 8.55 3.67
C ALA A 137 -12.81 7.47 3.00
N VAL A 138 -13.28 7.01 1.85
CA VAL A 138 -12.48 6.24 0.90
C VAL A 138 -12.52 6.92 -0.46
N PHE A 139 -11.46 6.74 -1.24
CA PHE A 139 -11.43 7.13 -2.64
C PHE A 139 -10.63 6.12 -3.44
N THR A 140 -10.82 6.12 -4.75
CA THR A 140 -10.10 5.25 -5.66
C THR A 140 -9.28 6.07 -6.65
N VAL A 141 -8.21 5.48 -7.15
CA VAL A 141 -7.36 6.06 -8.20
C VAL A 141 -7.20 5.01 -9.30
N PRO A 142 -7.55 5.31 -10.57
CA PRO A 142 -7.25 4.43 -11.68
C PRO A 142 -5.76 4.08 -11.72
N LEU A 143 -5.45 2.79 -11.86
CA LEU A 143 -4.09 2.29 -11.74
C LEU A 143 -3.14 2.86 -12.80
N ASP A 144 -3.65 3.06 -14.00
CA ASP A 144 -2.92 3.67 -15.11
C ASP A 144 -2.64 5.16 -14.86
N GLU A 145 -3.61 5.91 -14.31
CA GLU A 145 -3.43 7.30 -13.92
C GLU A 145 -2.44 7.42 -12.76
N LEU A 146 -2.54 6.54 -11.74
CA LEU A 146 -1.58 6.49 -10.64
C LEU A 146 -0.15 6.22 -11.16
N ALA A 147 -0.01 5.33 -12.14
CA ALA A 147 1.27 5.01 -12.76
C ALA A 147 1.83 6.15 -13.62
N ALA A 148 0.97 7.03 -14.14
CA ALA A 148 1.36 8.20 -14.93
C ALA A 148 1.84 9.38 -14.07
N ILE A 149 1.54 9.40 -12.77
CA ILE A 149 1.99 10.47 -11.87
C ILE A 149 3.50 10.38 -11.69
N GLU A 150 4.22 11.47 -11.98
CA GLU A 150 5.63 11.60 -11.61
C GLU A 150 5.71 11.96 -10.12
N PRO A 151 6.24 11.06 -9.26
CA PRO A 151 6.26 11.32 -7.83
C PRO A 151 7.26 12.41 -7.47
N ARG A 152 6.92 13.21 -6.48
CA ARG A 152 7.89 14.08 -5.81
C ARG A 152 8.61 13.26 -4.73
N THR A 153 9.89 13.54 -4.55
CA THR A 153 10.71 12.82 -3.56
C THR A 153 11.32 13.78 -2.55
N ARG A 154 11.45 13.31 -1.32
CA ARG A 154 12.24 14.00 -0.29
C ARG A 154 12.95 12.99 0.60
N VAL A 155 14.13 13.34 1.08
CA VAL A 155 14.82 12.58 2.13
C VAL A 155 14.23 12.96 3.49
N ALA A 156 13.92 11.97 4.30
CA ALA A 156 13.49 12.13 5.69
C ALA A 156 14.35 11.28 6.61
N GLU A 157 14.46 11.69 7.86
CA GLU A 157 15.14 10.92 8.89
C GLU A 157 14.09 10.16 9.72
N LEU A 158 14.34 8.88 9.95
CA LEU A 158 13.58 8.04 10.85
C LEU A 158 14.56 7.42 11.85
N GLN A 159 14.57 7.93 13.08
CA GLN A 159 15.61 7.61 14.07
C GLN A 159 17.01 7.92 13.52
N LYS A 160 17.88 6.91 13.44
CA LYS A 160 19.23 7.02 12.87
C LYS A 160 19.31 6.74 11.36
N TYR A 161 18.20 6.41 10.73
CA TYR A 161 18.14 6.02 9.32
C TYR A 161 17.65 7.19 8.46
N ARG A 162 18.27 7.36 7.30
CA ARG A 162 17.79 8.24 6.23
C ARG A 162 16.98 7.40 5.25
N ARG A 163 15.86 7.94 4.80
CA ARG A 163 14.99 7.24 3.83
C ARG A 163 14.41 8.21 2.82
N LEU A 164 14.21 7.73 1.62
CA LEU A 164 13.51 8.45 0.58
C LEU A 164 12.00 8.28 0.76
N LEU A 165 11.26 9.38 0.75
CA LEU A 165 9.80 9.40 0.76
C LEU A 165 9.29 9.85 -0.59
N TYR A 166 8.29 9.13 -1.09
CA TYR A 166 7.59 9.43 -2.33
C TYR A 166 6.25 10.07 -2.01
N SER A 167 5.81 10.98 -2.88
CA SER A 167 4.49 11.60 -2.80
C SER A 167 3.86 11.74 -4.17
N TYR A 168 2.58 11.37 -4.25
CA TYR A 168 1.75 11.32 -5.43
C TYR A 168 0.55 12.25 -5.21
N PRO A 169 0.50 13.44 -5.85
CA PRO A 169 -0.65 14.32 -5.78
C PRO A 169 -1.80 13.74 -6.62
N TRP A 170 -3.02 13.68 -6.06
CA TRP A 170 -4.22 13.23 -6.73
C TRP A 170 -5.43 14.08 -6.33
N GLY A 171 -5.92 14.94 -7.22
CA GLY A 171 -6.96 15.89 -6.87
C GLY A 171 -6.59 16.75 -5.66
N GLU A 172 -7.42 16.69 -4.62
CA GLU A 172 -7.17 17.34 -3.33
C GLU A 172 -6.30 16.51 -2.37
N TYR A 173 -6.04 15.24 -2.70
CA TYR A 173 -5.30 14.30 -1.87
C TYR A 173 -3.81 14.33 -2.18
N LEU A 174 -3.01 14.06 -1.15
CA LEU A 174 -1.59 13.81 -1.27
C LEU A 174 -1.28 12.44 -0.69
N ILE A 175 -0.99 11.47 -1.54
CA ILE A 175 -0.57 10.13 -1.13
C ILE A 175 0.94 10.19 -0.89
N TRP A 176 1.39 10.07 0.37
CA TRP A 176 2.80 10.31 0.72
C TRP A 176 3.29 9.42 1.87
N GLY A 177 4.55 9.54 2.20
CA GLY A 177 5.14 8.87 3.36
C GLY A 177 5.17 7.36 3.22
N PHE A 178 4.68 6.64 4.25
CA PHE A 178 4.56 5.18 4.20
C PHE A 178 3.74 4.74 2.98
N THR A 179 2.55 5.30 2.81
CA THR A 179 1.63 4.94 1.71
C THR A 179 2.23 5.25 0.35
N GLY A 180 2.90 6.38 0.19
CA GLY A 180 3.59 6.74 -1.06
C GLY A 180 4.73 5.77 -1.40
N ASN A 181 5.45 5.26 -0.40
CA ASN A 181 6.50 4.27 -0.62
C ASN A 181 5.92 2.92 -1.04
N VAL A 182 4.79 2.50 -0.44
CA VAL A 182 4.08 1.27 -0.87
C VAL A 182 3.56 1.41 -2.30
N VAL A 183 2.99 2.57 -2.66
CA VAL A 183 2.56 2.86 -4.05
C VAL A 183 3.75 2.74 -5.02
N ARG A 184 4.91 3.29 -4.67
CA ARG A 184 6.11 3.16 -5.49
C ARG A 184 6.47 1.70 -5.73
N ASP A 185 6.54 0.89 -4.68
CA ASP A 185 6.88 -0.54 -4.80
C ASP A 185 5.85 -1.31 -5.64
N LEU A 186 4.56 -1.01 -5.46
CA LEU A 186 3.50 -1.56 -6.30
C LEU A 186 3.75 -1.22 -7.77
N LEU A 187 3.92 0.07 -8.10
CA LEU A 187 4.11 0.53 -9.48
C LEU A 187 5.36 -0.09 -10.13
N GLU A 188 6.45 -0.25 -9.40
CA GLU A 188 7.65 -0.93 -9.89
C GLU A 188 7.38 -2.40 -10.19
N ALA A 189 6.69 -3.11 -9.31
CA ALA A 189 6.35 -4.51 -9.52
C ALA A 189 5.50 -4.72 -10.77
N ILE A 190 4.49 -3.85 -10.97
CA ILE A 190 3.52 -4.02 -12.07
C ILE A 190 3.99 -3.47 -13.42
N THR A 191 4.98 -2.55 -13.44
CA THR A 191 5.48 -1.99 -14.71
C THR A 191 6.74 -2.69 -15.21
N ASN A 192 7.71 -2.96 -14.35
CA ASN A 192 9.04 -3.42 -14.77
C ASN A 192 9.30 -4.90 -14.49
N GLY A 193 8.42 -5.59 -13.76
CA GLY A 193 8.66 -6.98 -13.33
C GLY A 193 9.88 -7.16 -12.41
N GLN A 194 10.51 -6.08 -12.02
CA GLN A 194 11.61 -6.00 -11.09
C GLN A 194 11.27 -4.92 -10.07
N ALA A 195 10.52 -5.27 -9.04
CA ALA A 195 10.62 -4.52 -7.81
C ALA A 195 12.03 -4.78 -7.30
N GLN A 196 12.98 -3.95 -7.67
CA GLN A 196 14.19 -3.84 -6.90
C GLN A 196 13.71 -3.33 -5.54
N GLY A 197 13.70 -4.25 -4.57
CA GLY A 197 13.41 -3.89 -3.20
C GLY A 197 14.33 -2.74 -2.83
N HIS A 198 13.83 -1.52 -3.01
CA HIS A 198 14.53 -0.31 -2.61
C HIS A 198 14.76 -0.44 -1.11
N ASP A 199 16.01 -0.36 -0.71
CA ASP A 199 16.31 -0.27 0.72
C ASP A 199 15.66 1.03 1.21
N PRO A 200 14.63 0.97 2.08
CA PRO A 200 14.00 2.18 2.57
C PRO A 200 14.96 3.08 3.34
N PHE A 201 16.16 2.59 3.62
CA PHE A 201 17.21 3.27 4.38
C PHE A 201 18.44 3.64 3.53
N ASP A 202 18.47 3.31 2.24
CA ASP A 202 19.54 3.73 1.33
C ASP A 202 19.00 4.76 0.33
N PRO A 203 19.12 6.05 0.63
CA PRO A 203 18.84 7.10 -0.33
C PRO A 203 19.98 7.18 -1.33
N GLU A 204 19.82 6.59 -2.52
CA GLU A 204 20.70 6.89 -3.66
C GLU A 204 20.65 8.39 -4.03
#